data_876e9bb628cc6da2604eb183cd89edc4
#
_entry.id   876e9bb628cc6da2604eb183cd89edc4
#
_cell.length_a   1.000
_cell.length_b   1.000
_cell.length_c   1.000
_cell.angle_alpha   90.00
_cell.angle_beta   90.00
_cell.angle_gamma   90.00
#
_symmetry.space_group_name_H-M   'P 1'
#
loop_
_entity.id
_entity.type
_entity.pdbx_description
1 polymer ?
#
loop_
_entity_poly.entity_id
_entity_poly.type
_entity_poly.pdbx_seq_one_letter_code
_entity_poly.pdbx_strand_id
1 'polypeptide(L)'
;MEKYEIQKLRELPIEKVAKEMGMKVEHHKALCPFHDDHHASLTFNKTKNSCRCYVCMRNSLGTIDLAMRYLGKDFPAACRWLAGEHQIQLEEDSSSGSSSGDSSSGDNSGKSSFDASRYARFFEHPWLNGAARRFLFEERKIDWRVVNWCRLTSWTDKKGINWLQIPYFDTDGRLIGIQNRNLDYRKAPTDLKGVNADKSPTDFTDFTDSASHQKEQDAPRFRFPSGARCSIYNLPVIRRLKPGERLFITEGCSDCWAMLSAGHKAIAIPSATLLKPEDKQLLTDIEREYRVEFHMFPDQDVPGESLFMQLKEMLPQLVHHQLPPGYKDFSEYYLLGAAATIGCKEPKNK
;
A
#
# COMPACT_ATOMS: atom_id res chain seq x y z
N MET A 1 11.76 -8.22 19.14
CA MET A 1 11.30 -6.91 19.69
C MET A 1 9.87 -7.04 20.15
N GLU A 2 9.65 -6.94 21.45
CA GLU A 2 8.35 -7.14 22.08
C GLU A 2 7.45 -5.89 21.96
N LYS A 3 6.13 -6.07 22.08
CA LYS A 3 5.16 -4.96 21.96
C LYS A 3 5.41 -3.83 22.96
N TYR A 4 5.86 -4.17 24.19
CA TYR A 4 6.13 -3.19 25.23
C TYR A 4 7.37 -2.34 24.93
N GLU A 5 8.38 -2.91 24.27
CA GLU A 5 9.59 -2.20 23.83
C GLU A 5 9.25 -1.16 22.76
N ILE A 6 8.45 -1.56 21.77
CA ILE A 6 7.94 -0.64 20.75
C ILE A 6 7.13 0.49 21.38
N GLN A 7 6.33 0.16 22.40
CA GLN A 7 5.53 1.17 23.10
C GLN A 7 6.43 2.18 23.84
N LYS A 8 7.49 1.73 24.52
CA LYS A 8 8.48 2.62 25.14
C LYS A 8 9.11 3.57 24.12
N LEU A 9 9.46 3.07 22.93
CA LEU A 9 10.05 3.91 21.87
C LEU A 9 9.05 4.92 21.32
N ARG A 10 7.75 4.58 21.24
CA ARG A 10 6.69 5.51 20.84
C ARG A 10 6.44 6.61 21.86
N GLU A 11 6.67 6.32 23.13
CA GLU A 11 6.48 7.26 24.24
C GLU A 11 7.65 8.22 24.41
N LEU A 12 8.78 8.00 23.75
CA LEU A 12 9.89 8.95 23.73
C LEU A 12 9.42 10.32 23.28
N PRO A 13 9.76 11.42 24.01
CA PRO A 13 9.31 12.76 23.65
C PRO A 13 9.79 13.16 22.26
N ILE A 14 8.88 13.33 21.32
CA ILE A 14 9.18 13.56 19.90
C ILE A 14 10.04 14.79 19.65
N GLU A 15 9.87 15.88 20.43
CA GLU A 15 10.71 17.06 20.31
C GLU A 15 12.17 16.80 20.76
N LYS A 16 12.36 15.96 21.79
CA LYS A 16 13.69 15.56 22.24
C LYS A 16 14.39 14.77 21.15
N VAL A 17 13.70 13.77 20.62
CA VAL A 17 14.20 12.94 19.51
C VAL A 17 14.50 13.79 18.27
N ALA A 18 13.64 14.76 17.92
CA ALA A 18 13.90 15.67 16.81
C ALA A 18 15.18 16.49 17.00
N LYS A 19 15.43 16.97 18.22
CA LYS A 19 16.68 17.69 18.55
C LYS A 19 17.92 16.79 18.46
N GLU A 20 17.83 15.56 18.94
CA GLU A 20 18.90 14.56 18.85
C GLU A 20 19.23 14.19 17.39
N MET A 21 18.24 14.22 16.50
CA MET A 21 18.42 14.09 15.06
C MET A 21 18.99 15.35 14.37
N GLY A 22 19.26 16.44 15.15
CA GLY A 22 19.86 17.66 14.63
C GLY A 22 18.85 18.74 14.19
N MET A 23 17.55 18.56 14.44
CA MET A 23 16.55 19.60 14.13
C MET A 23 16.58 20.73 15.18
N LYS A 24 16.57 22.00 14.72
CA LYS A 24 16.37 23.15 15.62
C LYS A 24 14.89 23.28 15.93
N VAL A 25 14.49 22.80 17.12
CA VAL A 25 13.11 22.92 17.59
C VAL A 25 13.01 24.10 18.56
N GLU A 26 12.29 25.14 18.16
CA GLU A 26 12.00 26.36 18.93
C GLU A 26 10.48 26.58 18.99
N HIS A 27 9.96 26.92 20.16
CA HIS A 27 8.52 27.16 20.38
C HIS A 27 7.60 26.09 19.74
N HIS A 28 7.99 24.80 19.89
CA HIS A 28 7.28 23.65 19.31
C HIS A 28 7.22 23.63 17.78
N LYS A 29 8.16 24.28 17.09
CA LYS A 29 8.27 24.32 15.63
C LYS A 29 9.71 24.09 15.19
N ALA A 30 9.87 23.56 13.97
CA ALA A 30 11.15 23.43 13.27
C ALA A 30 10.95 23.66 11.77
N LEU A 31 12.05 23.92 11.06
CA LEU A 31 12.04 23.82 9.61
C LEU A 31 11.73 22.37 9.22
N CYS A 32 10.86 22.19 8.24
CA CYS A 32 10.48 20.85 7.78
C CYS A 32 11.59 20.27 6.90
N PRO A 33 12.20 19.12 7.27
CA PRO A 33 13.28 18.53 6.48
C PRO A 33 12.80 17.79 5.22
N PHE A 34 11.49 17.79 4.95
CA PHE A 34 10.89 16.98 3.89
C PHE A 34 10.40 17.79 2.69
N HIS A 35 10.64 19.10 2.68
CA HIS A 35 10.45 20.02 1.56
C HIS A 35 11.36 21.24 1.78
N ASP A 36 11.53 22.05 0.76
CA ASP A 36 12.26 23.31 0.88
C ASP A 36 11.45 24.29 1.75
N ASP A 37 11.89 24.48 2.99
CA ASP A 37 11.16 25.20 4.05
C ASP A 37 11.99 26.37 4.57
N HIS A 38 11.52 27.57 4.30
CA HIS A 38 12.13 28.82 4.78
C HIS A 38 11.46 29.40 6.04
N HIS A 39 10.33 28.80 6.46
CA HIS A 39 9.57 29.22 7.64
C HIS A 39 9.14 27.99 8.42
N ALA A 40 9.53 27.86 9.69
CA ALA A 40 9.28 26.70 10.55
C ALA A 40 7.83 26.16 10.45
N SER A 41 7.58 25.28 9.49
CA SER A 41 6.26 24.70 9.18
C SER A 41 5.99 23.36 9.86
N LEU A 42 7.03 22.69 10.37
CA LEU A 42 6.89 21.45 11.14
C LEU A 42 6.51 21.79 12.58
N THR A 43 5.28 21.46 12.98
CA THR A 43 4.73 21.76 14.30
C THR A 43 4.69 20.48 15.15
N PHE A 44 5.13 20.57 16.41
CA PHE A 44 5.12 19.48 17.39
C PHE A 44 3.95 19.64 18.36
N ASN A 45 3.28 18.54 18.67
CA ASN A 45 2.23 18.46 19.68
C ASN A 45 2.69 17.56 20.82
N LYS A 46 3.03 18.16 21.96
CA LYS A 46 3.50 17.45 23.17
C LYS A 46 2.46 16.48 23.73
N THR A 47 1.18 16.90 23.77
CA THR A 47 0.11 16.09 24.35
C THR A 47 -0.13 14.81 23.56
N LYS A 48 -0.06 14.91 22.22
CA LYS A 48 -0.24 13.76 21.31
C LYS A 48 1.07 13.05 20.96
N ASN A 49 2.20 13.54 21.44
CA ASN A 49 3.55 13.08 21.10
C ASN A 49 3.74 12.87 19.60
N SER A 50 3.40 13.91 18.81
CA SER A 50 3.40 13.83 17.34
C SER A 50 3.86 15.13 16.71
N CYS A 51 4.32 15.07 15.46
CA CYS A 51 4.62 16.26 14.66
C CYS A 51 3.85 16.24 13.34
N ARG A 52 3.63 17.43 12.77
CA ARG A 52 2.98 17.59 11.48
C ARG A 52 3.48 18.85 10.76
N CYS A 53 3.81 18.70 9.51
CA CYS A 53 3.93 19.82 8.58
C CYS A 53 2.64 19.95 7.77
N TYR A 54 2.01 21.12 7.83
CA TYR A 54 0.74 21.34 7.10
C TYR A 54 0.94 21.56 5.60
N VAL A 55 2.20 21.73 5.16
CA VAL A 55 2.55 21.90 3.73
C VAL A 55 2.70 20.57 3.04
N CYS A 56 3.49 19.62 3.62
CA CYS A 56 3.87 18.39 2.94
C CYS A 56 3.38 17.08 3.60
N MET A 57 2.64 17.16 4.73
CA MET A 57 2.17 15.95 5.43
C MET A 57 0.64 15.93 5.53
N ARG A 58 0.04 14.84 5.07
CA ARG A 58 -1.41 14.59 5.28
C ARG A 58 -1.73 14.19 6.71
N ASN A 59 -0.86 13.37 7.34
CA ASN A 59 -1.04 12.83 8.68
C ASN A 59 0.09 13.28 9.61
N SER A 60 -0.19 13.30 10.93
CA SER A 60 0.84 13.49 11.93
C SER A 60 1.75 12.27 12.01
N LEU A 61 3.04 12.48 12.25
CA LEU A 61 4.03 11.44 12.49
C LEU A 61 4.23 11.28 13.99
N GLY A 62 4.32 10.03 14.46
CA GLY A 62 4.80 9.69 15.79
C GLY A 62 6.34 9.66 15.85
N THR A 63 6.89 9.38 17.03
CA THR A 63 8.34 9.39 17.27
C THR A 63 9.10 8.43 16.35
N ILE A 64 8.62 7.19 16.22
CA ILE A 64 9.27 6.19 15.35
C ILE A 64 9.13 6.59 13.88
N ASP A 65 7.94 7.04 13.45
CA ASP A 65 7.70 7.43 12.06
C ASP A 65 8.57 8.63 11.64
N LEU A 66 8.77 9.59 12.56
CA LEU A 66 9.66 10.71 12.33
C LEU A 66 11.10 10.24 12.14
N ALA A 67 11.59 9.34 13.01
CA ALA A 67 12.94 8.77 12.93
C ALA A 67 13.13 7.98 11.62
N MET A 68 12.16 7.14 11.25
CA MET A 68 12.19 6.39 9.99
C MET A 68 12.34 7.33 8.79
N ARG A 69 11.51 8.36 8.73
CA ARG A 69 11.46 9.26 7.58
C ARG A 69 12.67 10.18 7.51
N TYR A 70 13.13 10.70 8.66
CA TYR A 70 14.27 11.62 8.70
C TYR A 70 15.59 10.93 8.44
N LEU A 71 15.79 9.73 9.02
CA LEU A 71 17.03 8.96 8.88
C LEU A 71 17.05 8.05 7.66
N GLY A 72 15.95 7.98 6.89
CA GLY A 72 15.82 7.05 5.75
C GLY A 72 15.91 5.58 6.16
N LYS A 73 15.49 5.24 7.37
CA LYS A 73 15.61 3.90 7.96
C LYS A 73 14.28 3.16 7.93
N ASP A 74 14.33 1.83 7.80
CA ASP A 74 13.16 0.98 8.01
C ASP A 74 12.78 0.93 9.52
N PHE A 75 11.60 0.40 9.81
CA PHE A 75 11.06 0.36 11.17
C PHE A 75 12.01 -0.33 12.19
N PRO A 76 12.58 -1.52 11.91
CA PRO A 76 13.53 -2.15 12.85
C PRO A 76 14.81 -1.34 13.06
N ALA A 77 15.35 -0.73 12.00
CA ALA A 77 16.56 0.08 12.10
C ALA A 77 16.31 1.40 12.84
N ALA A 78 15.15 2.04 12.63
CA ALA A 78 14.76 3.23 13.39
C ALA A 78 14.54 2.91 14.87
N CYS A 79 13.90 1.78 15.19
CA CYS A 79 13.74 1.32 16.58
C CYS A 79 15.09 1.04 17.26
N ARG A 80 16.03 0.35 16.58
CA ARG A 80 17.38 0.12 17.11
C ARG A 80 18.16 1.42 17.33
N TRP A 81 18.04 2.37 16.40
CA TRP A 81 18.66 3.68 16.55
C TRP A 81 18.10 4.43 17.77
N LEU A 82 16.77 4.52 17.91
CA LEU A 82 16.11 5.13 19.06
C LEU A 82 16.48 4.46 20.37
N ALA A 83 16.55 3.13 20.39
CA ALA A 83 16.94 2.37 21.56
C ALA A 83 18.40 2.63 21.96
N GLY A 84 19.30 2.71 21.00
CA GLY A 84 20.71 3.04 21.20
C GLY A 84 20.89 4.45 21.77
N GLU A 85 20.26 5.47 21.18
CA GLU A 85 20.32 6.86 21.64
C GLU A 85 19.74 7.05 23.05
N HIS A 86 18.71 6.28 23.42
CA HIS A 86 18.02 6.39 24.69
C HIS A 86 18.41 5.28 25.69
N GLN A 87 19.44 4.46 25.41
CA GLN A 87 19.91 3.35 26.24
C GLN A 87 18.79 2.40 26.69
N ILE A 88 17.82 2.19 25.83
CA ILE A 88 16.72 1.23 26.03
C ILE A 88 17.22 -0.13 25.58
N GLN A 89 17.33 -1.09 26.53
CA GLN A 89 17.65 -2.46 26.15
C GLN A 89 16.47 -3.06 25.38
N LEU A 90 16.74 -3.51 24.16
CA LEU A 90 15.83 -4.34 23.38
C LEU A 90 16.24 -5.80 23.63
N GLU A 91 15.32 -6.64 24.08
CA GLU A 91 15.57 -8.07 24.18
C GLU A 91 15.77 -8.62 22.76
N GLU A 92 16.99 -8.96 22.42
CA GLU A 92 17.29 -9.76 21.26
C GLU A 92 16.96 -11.22 21.65
N ASP A 93 16.15 -11.89 20.83
CA ASP A 93 15.90 -13.33 20.99
C ASP A 93 17.24 -14.08 20.85
N SER A 94 17.92 -14.27 21.98
CA SER A 94 19.13 -15.10 22.08
C SER A 94 18.72 -16.56 22.21
N SER A 95 18.51 -17.21 21.06
CA SER A 95 18.60 -18.65 20.98
C SER A 95 19.90 -19.04 20.25
N SER A 96 21.03 -18.96 20.98
CA SER A 96 22.28 -19.54 20.55
C SER A 96 22.49 -20.88 21.28
N GLY A 97 22.11 -21.95 20.65
CA GLY A 97 22.60 -23.31 20.94
C GLY A 97 23.78 -23.59 20.03
N SER A 98 24.97 -23.72 20.65
CA SER A 98 26.21 -24.08 19.98
C SER A 98 26.16 -25.50 19.37
N SER A 99 26.48 -25.62 18.08
CA SER A 99 27.24 -26.77 17.58
C SER A 99 27.96 -26.41 16.27
N SER A 100 29.22 -26.75 16.26
CA SER A 100 30.28 -26.55 15.29
C SER A 100 29.98 -27.23 13.92
N GLY A 101 30.38 -26.56 12.85
CA GLY A 101 30.82 -27.24 11.62
C GLY A 101 30.24 -26.68 10.32
N ASP A 102 31.10 -26.02 9.63
CA ASP A 102 31.32 -25.96 8.18
C ASP A 102 30.65 -24.86 7.34
N SER A 103 31.55 -24.24 6.61
CA SER A 103 31.47 -23.08 5.76
C SER A 103 30.51 -23.19 4.58
N SER A 104 29.59 -22.22 4.46
CA SER A 104 29.22 -21.62 3.17
C SER A 104 28.48 -20.29 3.40
N SER A 105 28.92 -19.26 2.68
CA SER A 105 28.46 -17.89 2.69
C SER A 105 26.94 -17.78 2.46
N GLY A 106 26.22 -17.34 3.49
CA GLY A 106 24.78 -17.04 3.44
C GLY A 106 24.49 -15.77 4.21
N ASP A 107 24.02 -14.77 3.50
CA ASP A 107 23.56 -13.45 3.96
C ASP A 107 22.48 -13.61 5.05
N ASN A 108 22.83 -13.32 6.31
CA ASN A 108 21.96 -13.56 7.46
C ASN A 108 21.39 -12.22 7.97
N SER A 109 20.39 -11.69 7.26
CA SER A 109 19.55 -10.62 7.78
C SER A 109 18.32 -11.25 8.46
N GLY A 110 18.29 -11.27 9.79
CA GLY A 110 17.18 -11.79 10.60
C GLY A 110 15.88 -10.98 10.44
N LYS A 111 15.24 -11.09 9.26
CA LYS A 111 13.86 -10.68 9.04
C LYS A 111 12.97 -11.89 9.26
N SER A 112 11.91 -11.78 10.08
CA SER A 112 10.87 -12.80 10.13
C SER A 112 10.36 -13.04 8.71
N SER A 113 10.73 -14.17 8.14
CA SER A 113 10.29 -14.53 6.78
C SER A 113 8.78 -14.75 6.80
N PHE A 114 8.10 -14.33 5.73
CA PHE A 114 6.69 -14.61 5.54
C PHE A 114 6.49 -16.12 5.39
N ASP A 115 5.79 -16.73 6.36
CA ASP A 115 5.48 -18.14 6.32
C ASP A 115 4.21 -18.39 5.48
N ALA A 116 4.41 -18.67 4.20
CA ALA A 116 3.34 -18.93 3.24
C ALA A 116 2.51 -20.18 3.59
N SER A 117 3.10 -21.19 4.27
CA SER A 117 2.43 -22.46 4.58
C SER A 117 1.20 -22.28 5.46
N ARG A 118 1.22 -21.28 6.36
CA ARG A 118 0.10 -20.92 7.23
C ARG A 118 -1.15 -20.46 6.48
N TYR A 119 -0.97 -19.99 5.25
CA TYR A 119 -2.02 -19.33 4.46
C TYR A 119 -2.38 -20.09 3.19
N ALA A 120 -1.55 -21.02 2.73
CA ALA A 120 -1.70 -21.74 1.46
C ALA A 120 -3.11 -22.31 1.27
N ARG A 121 -3.65 -22.99 2.30
CA ARG A 121 -4.99 -23.60 2.28
C ARG A 121 -6.13 -22.63 1.95
N PHE A 122 -5.99 -21.33 2.30
CA PHE A 122 -7.04 -20.35 2.01
C PHE A 122 -7.13 -20.00 0.54
N PHE A 123 -6.04 -20.20 -0.20
CA PHE A 123 -5.93 -19.90 -1.62
C PHE A 123 -5.97 -21.12 -2.52
N GLU A 124 -5.94 -22.33 -1.95
CA GLU A 124 -6.21 -23.58 -2.66
C GLU A 124 -7.71 -23.70 -2.98
N HIS A 125 -8.55 -23.30 -2.02
CA HIS A 125 -10.01 -23.30 -2.15
C HIS A 125 -10.58 -21.93 -1.80
N PRO A 126 -10.44 -20.92 -2.68
CA PRO A 126 -10.94 -19.58 -2.42
C PRO A 126 -12.44 -19.56 -2.15
N TRP A 127 -12.85 -18.86 -1.12
CA TRP A 127 -14.25 -18.67 -0.76
C TRP A 127 -14.54 -17.20 -0.47
N LEU A 128 -15.74 -16.73 -0.86
CA LEU A 128 -16.17 -15.36 -0.67
C LEU A 128 -17.43 -15.31 0.18
N ASN A 129 -17.36 -14.56 1.31
CA ASN A 129 -18.52 -14.22 2.10
C ASN A 129 -19.43 -13.21 1.38
N GLY A 130 -20.61 -12.92 1.93
CA GLY A 130 -21.58 -12.00 1.31
C GLY A 130 -21.03 -10.60 1.07
N ALA A 131 -20.24 -10.06 2.02
CA ALA A 131 -19.62 -8.74 1.88
C ALA A 131 -18.62 -8.69 0.72
N ALA A 132 -17.77 -9.71 0.61
CA ALA A 132 -16.78 -9.79 -0.49
C ALA A 132 -17.46 -9.98 -1.86
N ARG A 133 -18.51 -10.78 -1.93
CA ARG A 133 -19.28 -10.96 -3.18
C ARG A 133 -19.93 -9.66 -3.61
N ARG A 134 -20.58 -8.93 -2.71
CA ARG A 134 -21.15 -7.61 -2.98
C ARG A 134 -20.08 -6.64 -3.48
N PHE A 135 -18.97 -6.53 -2.75
CA PHE A 135 -17.88 -5.64 -3.12
C PHE A 135 -17.31 -5.96 -4.50
N LEU A 136 -17.00 -7.23 -4.80
CA LEU A 136 -16.35 -7.61 -6.06
C LEU A 136 -17.31 -7.58 -7.24
N PHE A 137 -18.52 -8.13 -7.10
CA PHE A 137 -19.42 -8.37 -8.25
C PHE A 137 -20.46 -7.25 -8.46
N GLU A 138 -20.96 -6.64 -7.37
CA GLU A 138 -22.00 -5.61 -7.49
C GLU A 138 -21.39 -4.20 -7.52
N GLU A 139 -20.48 -3.89 -6.57
CA GLU A 139 -19.89 -2.56 -6.47
C GLU A 139 -18.75 -2.34 -7.47
N ARG A 140 -17.89 -3.34 -7.68
CA ARG A 140 -16.72 -3.24 -8.56
C ARG A 140 -16.90 -3.90 -9.93
N LYS A 141 -17.96 -4.68 -10.12
CA LYS A 141 -18.32 -5.40 -11.38
C LYS A 141 -17.18 -6.25 -11.93
N ILE A 142 -16.35 -6.82 -11.05
CA ILE A 142 -15.20 -7.62 -11.45
C ILE A 142 -15.66 -8.95 -12.01
N ASP A 143 -15.10 -9.37 -13.15
CA ASP A 143 -15.37 -10.67 -13.77
C ASP A 143 -14.96 -11.81 -12.79
N TRP A 144 -15.83 -12.82 -12.63
CA TRP A 144 -15.58 -13.97 -11.76
C TRP A 144 -14.30 -14.73 -12.15
N ARG A 145 -13.92 -14.72 -13.44
CA ARG A 145 -12.68 -15.33 -13.93
C ARG A 145 -11.45 -14.62 -13.38
N VAL A 146 -11.52 -13.29 -13.22
CA VAL A 146 -10.45 -12.48 -12.60
C VAL A 146 -10.37 -12.79 -11.11
N VAL A 147 -11.50 -12.91 -10.41
CA VAL A 147 -11.54 -13.28 -9.00
C VAL A 147 -10.86 -14.64 -8.77
N ASN A 148 -11.17 -15.62 -9.62
CA ASN A 148 -10.55 -16.94 -9.56
C ASN A 148 -9.07 -16.93 -9.95
N TRP A 149 -8.70 -16.19 -10.98
CA TRP A 149 -7.31 -16.02 -11.40
C TRP A 149 -6.46 -15.44 -10.27
N CYS A 150 -6.94 -14.37 -9.64
CA CYS A 150 -6.28 -13.69 -8.54
C CYS A 150 -6.40 -14.44 -7.21
N ARG A 151 -7.13 -15.57 -7.16
CA ARG A 151 -7.39 -16.38 -5.96
C ARG A 151 -7.89 -15.54 -4.78
N LEU A 152 -8.76 -14.56 -5.05
CA LEU A 152 -9.32 -13.72 -4.01
C LEU A 152 -10.20 -14.54 -3.07
N THR A 153 -9.97 -14.40 -1.78
CA THR A 153 -10.77 -15.09 -0.74
C THR A 153 -11.15 -14.12 0.36
N SER A 154 -12.05 -14.50 1.25
CA SER A 154 -12.49 -13.64 2.34
C SER A 154 -12.72 -14.41 3.63
N TRP A 155 -12.70 -13.68 4.72
CA TRP A 155 -13.03 -14.20 6.04
C TRP A 155 -13.65 -13.10 6.92
N THR A 156 -14.31 -13.51 7.97
CA THR A 156 -14.84 -12.62 8.98
C THR A 156 -14.09 -12.86 10.28
N ASP A 157 -13.55 -11.81 10.88
CA ASP A 157 -12.78 -11.95 12.12
C ASP A 157 -13.68 -12.11 13.36
N LYS A 158 -13.06 -12.33 14.52
CA LYS A 158 -13.80 -12.52 15.80
C LYS A 158 -14.60 -11.29 16.23
N LYS A 159 -14.31 -10.11 15.65
CA LYS A 159 -15.02 -8.86 15.90
C LYS A 159 -16.16 -8.63 14.89
N GLY A 160 -16.39 -9.57 13.97
CA GLY A 160 -17.41 -9.45 12.93
C GLY A 160 -16.96 -8.66 11.69
N ILE A 161 -15.69 -8.21 11.61
CA ILE A 161 -15.19 -7.43 10.48
C ILE A 161 -14.93 -8.33 9.30
N ASN A 162 -15.42 -7.93 8.13
CA ASN A 162 -15.24 -8.65 6.88
C ASN A 162 -13.93 -8.23 6.17
N TRP A 163 -13.08 -9.19 5.92
CA TRP A 163 -11.78 -8.99 5.27
C TRP A 163 -11.75 -9.68 3.90
N LEU A 164 -11.35 -8.94 2.87
CA LEU A 164 -10.95 -9.50 1.58
C LEU A 164 -9.44 -9.77 1.63
N GLN A 165 -9.04 -11.01 1.39
CA GLN A 165 -7.64 -11.41 1.29
C GLN A 165 -7.18 -11.37 -0.16
N ILE A 166 -6.15 -10.61 -0.40
CA ILE A 166 -5.55 -10.35 -1.71
C ILE A 166 -4.15 -10.97 -1.67
N PRO A 167 -3.95 -12.17 -2.25
CA PRO A 167 -2.66 -12.83 -2.24
C PRO A 167 -1.71 -12.22 -3.26
N TYR A 168 -0.46 -12.08 -2.87
CA TYR A 168 0.64 -11.70 -3.75
C TYR A 168 1.46 -12.95 -4.05
N PHE A 169 1.62 -13.25 -5.33
CA PHE A 169 2.42 -14.37 -5.81
C PHE A 169 3.63 -13.85 -6.56
N ASP A 170 4.74 -14.60 -6.51
CA ASP A 170 5.88 -14.37 -7.40
C ASP A 170 5.57 -14.85 -8.83
N THR A 171 6.54 -14.70 -9.73
CA THR A 171 6.43 -15.18 -11.11
C THR A 171 6.21 -16.68 -11.20
N ASP A 172 6.65 -17.46 -10.20
CA ASP A 172 6.49 -18.90 -10.12
C ASP A 172 5.14 -19.34 -9.54
N GLY A 173 4.34 -18.39 -9.07
CA GLY A 173 3.05 -18.64 -8.43
C GLY A 173 3.18 -19.06 -6.97
N ARG A 174 4.33 -18.84 -6.32
CA ARG A 174 4.50 -19.03 -4.88
C ARG A 174 3.94 -17.84 -4.15
N LEU A 175 3.22 -18.08 -3.05
CA LEU A 175 2.67 -17.03 -2.20
C LEU A 175 3.79 -16.28 -1.46
N ILE A 176 3.91 -14.98 -1.67
CA ILE A 176 4.95 -14.12 -1.07
C ILE A 176 4.40 -13.06 -0.14
N GLY A 177 3.09 -12.84 -0.14
CA GLY A 177 2.46 -11.86 0.72
C GLY A 177 0.95 -11.89 0.63
N ILE A 178 0.31 -11.21 1.56
CA ILE A 178 -1.14 -11.04 1.60
C ILE A 178 -1.45 -9.61 2.03
N GLN A 179 -2.32 -8.94 1.29
CA GLN A 179 -2.97 -7.73 1.71
C GLN A 179 -4.39 -8.05 2.15
N ASN A 180 -4.76 -7.76 3.38
CA ASN A 180 -6.12 -7.89 3.85
C ASN A 180 -6.80 -6.52 3.79
N ARG A 181 -7.89 -6.41 3.02
CA ARG A 181 -8.70 -5.20 2.89
C ARG A 181 -9.93 -5.33 3.78
N ASN A 182 -10.13 -4.35 4.66
CA ASN A 182 -11.33 -4.22 5.46
C ASN A 182 -12.48 -3.75 4.57
N LEU A 183 -13.51 -4.60 4.41
CA LEU A 183 -14.69 -4.29 3.59
C LEU A 183 -15.71 -3.43 4.33
N ASP A 184 -15.66 -3.40 5.65
CA ASP A 184 -16.53 -2.59 6.49
C ASP A 184 -15.90 -1.22 6.83
N TYR A 185 -14.71 -0.91 6.28
CA TYR A 185 -14.03 0.36 6.50
C TYR A 185 -14.81 1.51 5.86
N ARG A 186 -15.31 2.42 6.70
CA ARG A 186 -15.93 3.67 6.26
C ARG A 186 -14.96 4.82 6.45
N LYS A 187 -14.82 5.67 5.44
CA LYS A 187 -14.07 6.92 5.61
C LYS A 187 -14.81 7.80 6.60
N ALA A 188 -14.09 8.36 7.59
CA ALA A 188 -14.66 9.37 8.46
C ALA A 188 -15.16 10.58 7.62
N PRO A 189 -16.25 11.27 8.01
CA PRO A 189 -16.79 12.41 7.27
C PRO A 189 -15.81 13.57 7.03
N THR A 190 -14.71 13.62 7.79
CA THR A 190 -13.64 14.64 7.64
C THR A 190 -12.81 14.50 6.38
N ASP A 191 -12.90 13.37 5.68
CA ASP A 191 -12.15 13.14 4.44
C ASP A 191 -12.88 13.67 3.17
N LEU A 192 -14.09 14.23 3.35
CA LEU A 192 -14.95 14.74 2.25
C LEU A 192 -14.83 16.25 2.00
N LYS A 193 -13.78 16.93 2.49
CA LYS A 193 -13.55 18.34 2.16
C LYS A 193 -13.10 18.50 0.71
N GLY A 194 -14.06 18.55 -0.19
CA GLY A 194 -13.84 18.77 -1.63
C GLY A 194 -15.12 18.88 -2.45
N VAL A 195 -16.31 19.02 -1.83
CA VAL A 195 -17.56 19.29 -2.56
C VAL A 195 -18.23 20.50 -1.91
N ASN A 196 -18.47 21.53 -2.73
CA ASN A 196 -19.08 22.80 -2.39
C ASN A 196 -20.35 22.66 -1.54
N ALA A 197 -20.35 23.36 -0.41
CA ALA A 197 -21.54 23.61 0.39
C ALA A 197 -22.43 24.62 -0.34
N ASP A 198 -23.50 24.12 -0.96
CA ASP A 198 -24.69 24.93 -1.17
C ASP A 198 -25.90 24.00 -1.26
N LYS A 199 -26.53 23.75 -0.11
CA LYS A 199 -27.95 23.50 0.08
C LYS A 199 -28.28 23.44 1.56
N SER A 200 -29.23 24.30 1.89
CA SER A 200 -29.86 24.61 3.17
C SER A 200 -30.49 23.39 3.88
N PRO A 201 -30.55 23.39 5.23
CA PRO A 201 -31.07 22.27 6.00
C PRO A 201 -32.55 22.42 6.30
N THR A 202 -33.36 21.45 5.91
CA THR A 202 -34.64 21.14 6.55
C THR A 202 -34.87 19.64 6.46
N ASP A 203 -34.70 18.90 7.54
CA ASP A 203 -35.68 18.12 8.24
C ASP A 203 -35.03 17.35 9.40
N PHE A 204 -35.62 17.63 10.54
CA PHE A 204 -35.36 17.05 11.85
C PHE A 204 -36.30 15.82 11.97
N THR A 205 -35.75 14.64 12.23
CA THR A 205 -36.31 13.57 13.10
C THR A 205 -35.44 12.28 12.92
N ASP A 206 -34.74 11.83 13.88
CA ASP A 206 -34.85 10.74 14.81
C ASP A 206 -33.51 10.48 15.50
N PHE A 207 -33.52 10.84 16.76
CA PHE A 207 -32.49 10.47 17.73
C PHE A 207 -32.93 9.14 18.37
N THR A 208 -32.32 8.03 17.95
CA THR A 208 -32.09 6.84 18.83
C THR A 208 -31.17 5.87 18.10
N ASP A 209 -30.03 5.64 18.65
CA ASP A 209 -29.06 4.54 18.57
C ASP A 209 -27.61 4.99 18.29
N SER A 210 -27.07 5.79 19.21
CA SER A 210 -25.67 6.29 19.08
C SER A 210 -24.63 5.42 19.80
N ALA A 211 -24.98 4.30 20.40
CA ALA A 211 -24.07 3.54 21.26
C ALA A 211 -23.38 2.33 20.58
N SER A 212 -23.89 1.84 19.45
CA SER A 212 -23.35 0.66 18.76
C SER A 212 -22.33 0.98 17.65
N HIS A 213 -22.28 2.22 17.17
CA HIS A 213 -21.48 2.62 15.99
C HIS A 213 -20.04 3.06 16.31
N GLN A 214 -19.68 3.30 17.57
CA GLN A 214 -18.32 3.77 17.93
C GLN A 214 -17.25 2.68 17.99
N LYS A 215 -17.62 1.39 18.04
CA LYS A 215 -16.66 0.27 18.11
C LYS A 215 -16.12 -0.21 16.76
N GLU A 216 -16.73 0.20 15.64
CA GLU A 216 -16.33 -0.25 14.29
C GLU A 216 -15.19 0.56 13.66
N GLN A 217 -14.85 1.74 14.21
CA GLN A 217 -13.87 2.66 13.61
C GLN A 217 -12.39 2.34 13.89
N ASP A 218 -12.07 1.37 14.75
CA ASP A 218 -10.71 1.08 15.18
C ASP A 218 -9.91 0.13 14.28
N ALA A 219 -10.53 -0.51 13.29
CA ALA A 219 -9.83 -1.44 12.43
C ALA A 219 -9.26 -0.73 11.19
N PRO A 220 -7.96 -0.91 10.87
CA PRO A 220 -7.34 -0.24 9.73
C PRO A 220 -7.96 -0.70 8.41
N ARG A 221 -7.88 0.17 7.38
CA ARG A 221 -8.33 -0.13 6.01
C ARG A 221 -7.61 -1.33 5.42
N PHE A 222 -6.33 -1.49 5.73
CA PHE A 222 -5.50 -2.59 5.26
C PHE A 222 -4.69 -3.21 6.39
N ARG A 223 -4.46 -4.52 6.32
CA ARG A 223 -3.54 -5.29 7.19
C ARG A 223 -2.65 -6.17 6.35
N PHE A 224 -1.40 -6.34 6.82
CA PHE A 224 -0.41 -7.19 6.18
C PHE A 224 0.17 -8.14 7.23
N PRO A 225 0.31 -9.45 6.93
CA PRO A 225 1.10 -10.35 7.78
C PRO A 225 2.56 -9.89 7.88
N SER A 226 3.22 -10.25 8.98
CA SER A 226 4.65 -9.95 9.14
C SER A 226 5.46 -10.62 8.03
N GLY A 227 6.46 -9.91 7.51
CA GLY A 227 7.33 -10.39 6.44
C GLY A 227 6.69 -10.47 5.04
N ALA A 228 5.40 -10.11 4.90
CA ALA A 228 4.72 -10.13 3.60
C ALA A 228 5.40 -9.17 2.61
N ARG A 229 5.61 -9.65 1.37
CA ARG A 229 6.12 -8.87 0.24
C ARG A 229 4.96 -8.50 -0.67
N CYS A 230 4.59 -7.22 -0.68
CA CYS A 230 3.44 -6.70 -1.42
C CYS A 230 3.86 -5.51 -2.30
N SER A 231 4.98 -5.63 -3.03
CA SER A 231 5.52 -4.57 -3.90
C SER A 231 4.89 -4.57 -5.29
N ILE A 232 4.80 -5.74 -5.94
CA ILE A 232 4.17 -5.89 -7.25
C ILE A 232 3.07 -6.95 -7.14
N TYR A 233 1.88 -6.60 -7.56
CA TYR A 233 0.74 -7.49 -7.58
C TYR A 233 0.56 -8.16 -8.93
N ASN A 234 0.04 -9.40 -8.95
CA ASN A 234 -0.29 -10.20 -10.13
C ASN A 234 0.91 -10.57 -11.02
N LEU A 235 2.09 -10.80 -10.44
CA LEU A 235 3.27 -11.27 -11.17
C LEU A 235 3.07 -12.56 -11.99
N PRO A 236 2.18 -13.53 -11.63
CA PRO A 236 1.94 -14.70 -12.46
C PRO A 236 1.47 -14.40 -13.89
N VAL A 237 0.96 -13.20 -14.17
CA VAL A 237 0.54 -12.79 -15.53
C VAL A 237 1.71 -12.80 -16.50
N ILE A 238 2.95 -12.60 -16.01
CA ILE A 238 4.17 -12.53 -16.82
C ILE A 238 4.38 -13.81 -17.61
N ARG A 239 4.09 -15.00 -17.03
CA ARG A 239 4.18 -16.28 -17.72
C ARG A 239 3.19 -16.45 -18.88
N ARG A 240 2.22 -15.55 -18.99
CA ARG A 240 1.22 -15.54 -20.06
C ARG A 240 1.45 -14.44 -21.09
N LEU A 241 2.54 -13.70 -20.97
CA LEU A 241 2.93 -12.70 -21.95
C LEU A 241 3.44 -13.35 -23.22
N LYS A 242 3.08 -12.75 -24.34
CA LYS A 242 3.67 -13.02 -25.64
C LYS A 242 4.60 -11.87 -26.01
N PRO A 243 5.61 -12.08 -26.84
CA PRO A 243 6.46 -10.99 -27.31
C PRO A 243 5.62 -9.88 -27.98
N GLY A 244 5.89 -8.63 -27.61
CA GLY A 244 5.20 -7.44 -28.14
C GLY A 244 3.81 -7.19 -27.56
N GLU A 245 3.39 -7.91 -26.53
CA GLU A 245 2.10 -7.63 -25.89
C GLU A 245 2.17 -6.39 -24.97
N ARG A 246 1.01 -5.78 -24.78
CA ARG A 246 0.83 -4.68 -23.83
C ARG A 246 0.64 -5.22 -22.42
N LEU A 247 1.40 -4.66 -21.46
CA LEU A 247 1.24 -4.93 -20.04
C LEU A 247 0.94 -3.62 -19.31
N PHE A 248 -0.23 -3.55 -18.69
CA PHE A 248 -0.65 -2.35 -17.98
C PHE A 248 -0.11 -2.36 -16.54
N ILE A 249 0.36 -1.21 -16.09
CA ILE A 249 0.71 -0.93 -14.69
C ILE A 249 -0.43 -0.11 -14.09
N THR A 250 -0.90 -0.50 -12.91
CA THR A 250 -1.93 0.21 -12.14
C THR A 250 -1.42 0.52 -10.73
N GLU A 251 -2.02 1.49 -10.05
CA GLU A 251 -1.62 1.87 -8.69
C GLU A 251 -2.19 0.94 -7.63
N GLY A 252 -3.34 0.36 -7.88
CA GLY A 252 -4.04 -0.48 -6.91
C GLY A 252 -4.47 -1.81 -7.46
N CYS A 253 -4.65 -2.80 -6.54
CA CYS A 253 -5.18 -4.10 -6.94
C CYS A 253 -6.59 -3.99 -7.57
N SER A 254 -7.41 -3.03 -7.12
CA SER A 254 -8.76 -2.82 -7.68
C SER A 254 -8.71 -2.42 -9.15
N ASP A 255 -7.77 -1.53 -9.51
CA ASP A 255 -7.58 -1.08 -10.89
C ASP A 255 -7.00 -2.18 -11.76
N CYS A 256 -6.10 -3.00 -11.17
CA CYS A 256 -5.60 -4.20 -11.83
C CYS A 256 -6.74 -5.19 -12.14
N TRP A 257 -7.67 -5.43 -11.21
CA TRP A 257 -8.82 -6.30 -11.47
C TRP A 257 -9.75 -5.74 -12.54
N ALA A 258 -10.00 -4.43 -12.52
CA ALA A 258 -10.79 -3.76 -13.55
C ALA A 258 -10.13 -3.91 -14.92
N MET A 259 -8.82 -3.70 -15.01
CA MET A 259 -8.03 -3.85 -16.23
C MET A 259 -8.08 -5.29 -16.76
N LEU A 260 -7.90 -6.29 -15.87
CA LEU A 260 -8.03 -7.70 -16.21
C LEU A 260 -9.43 -8.07 -16.66
N SER A 261 -10.48 -7.50 -16.01
CA SER A 261 -11.89 -7.73 -16.38
C SER A 261 -12.25 -7.10 -17.72
N ALA A 262 -11.56 -6.01 -18.09
CA ALA A 262 -11.65 -5.40 -19.42
C ALA A 262 -10.87 -6.19 -20.50
N GLY A 263 -10.22 -7.31 -20.15
CA GLY A 263 -9.50 -8.19 -21.07
C GLY A 263 -8.04 -7.85 -21.30
N HIS A 264 -7.47 -6.94 -20.53
CA HIS A 264 -6.06 -6.55 -20.61
C HIS A 264 -5.20 -7.36 -19.63
N LYS A 265 -3.90 -7.47 -19.91
CA LYS A 265 -2.91 -7.99 -18.96
C LYS A 265 -2.41 -6.84 -18.10
N ALA A 266 -2.42 -7.01 -16.78
CA ALA A 266 -2.05 -5.94 -15.86
C ALA A 266 -1.34 -6.47 -14.61
N ILE A 267 -0.46 -5.63 -14.07
CA ILE A 267 0.15 -5.73 -12.74
C ILE A 267 -0.20 -4.46 -11.95
N ALA A 268 -0.11 -4.53 -10.61
CA ALA A 268 -0.24 -3.32 -9.81
C ALA A 268 1.02 -3.03 -9.01
N ILE A 269 1.41 -1.75 -8.96
CA ILE A 269 2.53 -1.23 -8.18
C ILE A 269 2.00 -0.10 -7.30
N PRO A 270 1.65 -0.39 -6.02
CA PRO A 270 1.00 0.61 -5.16
C PRO A 270 1.90 1.82 -4.83
N SER A 271 3.20 1.67 -4.96
CA SER A 271 4.18 2.75 -4.82
C SER A 271 5.55 2.32 -5.34
N ALA A 272 6.20 3.15 -6.13
CA ALA A 272 7.57 2.91 -6.59
C ALA A 272 8.58 2.85 -5.44
N THR A 273 8.30 3.50 -4.31
CA THR A 273 9.15 3.44 -3.12
C THR A 273 9.14 2.08 -2.41
N LEU A 274 8.15 1.24 -2.68
CA LEU A 274 8.08 -0.14 -2.18
C LEU A 274 8.88 -1.13 -3.03
N LEU A 275 9.29 -0.72 -4.24
CA LEU A 275 10.06 -1.56 -5.14
C LEU A 275 11.49 -1.70 -4.61
N LYS A 276 11.91 -2.94 -4.42
CA LYS A 276 13.29 -3.28 -4.11
C LYS A 276 14.12 -3.33 -5.40
N PRO A 277 15.47 -3.35 -5.29
CA PRO A 277 16.33 -3.50 -6.47
C PRO A 277 15.95 -4.71 -7.34
N GLU A 278 15.58 -5.83 -6.72
CA GLU A 278 15.16 -7.05 -7.43
C GLU A 278 13.85 -6.86 -8.21
N ASP A 279 12.90 -6.08 -7.65
CA ASP A 279 11.64 -5.77 -8.34
C ASP A 279 11.87 -4.86 -9.54
N LYS A 280 12.78 -3.88 -9.41
CA LYS A 280 13.18 -2.99 -10.51
C LYS A 280 13.87 -3.76 -11.63
N GLN A 281 14.81 -4.64 -11.26
CA GLN A 281 15.49 -5.51 -12.21
C GLN A 281 14.49 -6.42 -12.93
N LEU A 282 13.54 -7.01 -12.19
CA LEU A 282 12.49 -7.86 -12.76
C LEU A 282 11.67 -7.12 -13.84
N LEU A 283 11.25 -5.87 -13.58
CA LEU A 283 10.50 -5.08 -14.55
C LEU A 283 11.32 -4.82 -15.83
N THR A 284 12.60 -4.48 -15.68
CA THR A 284 13.52 -4.27 -16.81
C THR A 284 13.76 -5.55 -17.58
N ASP A 285 13.88 -6.68 -16.89
CA ASP A 285 14.07 -7.99 -17.53
C ASP A 285 12.81 -8.41 -18.31
N ILE A 286 11.62 -8.15 -17.78
CA ILE A 286 10.35 -8.39 -18.48
C ILE A 286 10.28 -7.57 -19.77
N GLU A 287 10.60 -6.27 -19.72
CA GLU A 287 10.62 -5.41 -20.91
C GLU A 287 11.55 -5.98 -21.98
N ARG A 288 12.75 -6.38 -21.57
CA ARG A 288 13.79 -6.89 -22.49
C ARG A 288 13.46 -8.28 -23.04
N GLU A 289 13.05 -9.21 -22.17
CA GLU A 289 12.86 -10.63 -22.54
C GLU A 289 11.60 -10.82 -23.39
N TYR A 290 10.48 -10.23 -22.97
CA TYR A 290 9.20 -10.39 -23.65
C TYR A 290 8.92 -9.28 -24.64
N ARG A 291 9.77 -8.23 -24.71
CA ARG A 291 9.54 -7.05 -25.55
C ARG A 291 8.17 -6.45 -25.34
N VAL A 292 7.69 -6.48 -24.11
CA VAL A 292 6.37 -5.95 -23.76
C VAL A 292 6.37 -4.43 -23.85
N GLU A 293 5.24 -3.87 -24.23
CA GLU A 293 4.99 -2.44 -24.12
C GLU A 293 4.31 -2.18 -22.78
N PHE A 294 4.99 -1.49 -21.86
CA PHE A 294 4.38 -1.06 -20.61
C PHE A 294 3.49 0.15 -20.85
N HIS A 295 2.28 0.08 -20.33
CA HIS A 295 1.27 1.12 -20.41
C HIS A 295 0.74 1.46 -19.02
N MET A 296 0.38 2.72 -18.76
CA MET A 296 -0.22 3.15 -17.50
C MET A 296 -1.29 4.20 -17.74
N PHE A 297 -2.42 4.07 -17.03
CA PHE A 297 -3.38 5.12 -16.78
C PHE A 297 -3.16 5.60 -15.35
N PRO A 298 -2.36 6.64 -15.11
CA PRO A 298 -2.16 7.16 -13.75
C PRO A 298 -3.48 7.63 -13.15
N ASP A 299 -3.63 7.50 -11.83
CA ASP A 299 -4.72 8.16 -11.12
C ASP A 299 -4.65 9.67 -11.41
N GLN A 300 -5.78 10.30 -11.68
CA GLN A 300 -5.83 11.74 -12.01
C GLN A 300 -5.67 12.59 -10.74
N ASP A 301 -4.56 12.37 -10.04
CA ASP A 301 -4.14 13.16 -8.88
C ASP A 301 -2.60 13.26 -8.84
N VAL A 302 -2.09 14.17 -7.99
CA VAL A 302 -0.63 14.41 -7.89
C VAL A 302 0.16 13.14 -7.53
N PRO A 303 -0.28 12.27 -6.60
CA PRO A 303 0.39 11.00 -6.34
C PRO A 303 0.49 10.08 -7.56
N GLY A 304 -0.56 9.99 -8.37
CA GLY A 304 -0.59 9.14 -9.56
C GLY A 304 0.41 9.57 -10.62
N GLU A 305 0.42 10.86 -10.94
CA GLU A 305 1.42 11.41 -11.87
C GLU A 305 2.85 11.27 -11.32
N SER A 306 3.04 11.44 -10.01
CA SER A 306 4.35 11.21 -9.38
C SER A 306 4.81 9.75 -9.51
N LEU A 307 3.92 8.79 -9.31
CA LEU A 307 4.22 7.37 -9.51
C LEU A 307 4.60 7.09 -10.97
N PHE A 308 3.82 7.63 -11.91
CA PHE A 308 4.14 7.49 -13.34
C PHE A 308 5.54 8.01 -13.66
N MET A 309 5.90 9.21 -13.20
CA MET A 309 7.23 9.79 -13.45
C MET A 309 8.35 8.92 -12.86
N GLN A 310 8.18 8.42 -11.63
CA GLN A 310 9.17 7.52 -11.01
C GLN A 310 9.32 6.19 -11.77
N LEU A 311 8.22 5.64 -12.29
CA LEU A 311 8.28 4.42 -13.11
C LEU A 311 8.89 4.70 -14.48
N LYS A 312 8.63 5.87 -15.07
CA LYS A 312 9.18 6.30 -16.36
C LYS A 312 10.70 6.42 -16.35
N GLU A 313 11.30 6.79 -15.20
CA GLU A 313 12.76 6.79 -15.02
C GLU A 313 13.39 5.39 -15.20
N MET A 314 12.66 4.34 -14.74
CA MET A 314 13.13 2.95 -14.85
C MET A 314 12.75 2.30 -16.17
N LEU A 315 11.59 2.66 -16.71
CA LEU A 315 10.97 2.11 -17.91
C LEU A 315 10.78 3.23 -18.92
N PRO A 316 11.84 3.63 -19.66
CA PRO A 316 11.81 4.78 -20.56
C PRO A 316 10.75 4.66 -21.65
N GLN A 317 10.32 3.45 -22.02
CA GLN A 317 9.29 3.19 -23.02
C GLN A 317 7.86 3.11 -22.43
N LEU A 318 7.68 3.31 -21.09
CA LEU A 318 6.37 3.32 -20.47
C LEU A 318 5.44 4.37 -21.13
N VAL A 319 4.29 3.92 -21.62
CA VAL A 319 3.32 4.75 -22.33
C VAL A 319 2.32 5.33 -21.35
N HIS A 320 2.18 6.65 -21.32
CA HIS A 320 1.17 7.37 -20.55
C HIS A 320 -0.17 7.37 -21.29
N HIS A 321 -1.24 7.03 -20.59
CA HIS A 321 -2.60 7.17 -21.09
C HIS A 321 -3.38 8.12 -20.20
N GLN A 322 -4.11 9.05 -20.82
CA GLN A 322 -5.00 9.97 -20.14
C GLN A 322 -6.41 9.40 -20.10
N LEU A 323 -6.99 9.31 -18.91
CA LEU A 323 -8.43 9.04 -18.75
C LEU A 323 -9.25 10.28 -19.19
N PRO A 324 -10.46 10.08 -19.70
CA PRO A 324 -11.36 11.22 -19.96
C PRO A 324 -11.60 12.05 -18.71
N PRO A 325 -11.86 13.36 -18.84
CA PRO A 325 -12.18 14.20 -17.70
C PRO A 325 -13.37 13.67 -16.88
N GLY A 326 -13.27 13.76 -15.56
CA GLY A 326 -14.33 13.34 -14.63
C GLY A 326 -14.13 11.94 -14.02
N TYR A 327 -13.14 11.19 -14.45
CA TYR A 327 -12.77 9.90 -13.84
C TYR A 327 -11.50 10.07 -13.02
N LYS A 328 -11.52 9.56 -11.80
CA LYS A 328 -10.35 9.62 -10.93
C LYS A 328 -9.30 8.56 -11.31
N ASP A 329 -9.75 7.35 -11.56
CA ASP A 329 -8.93 6.16 -11.79
C ASP A 329 -9.57 5.23 -12.84
N PHE A 330 -8.83 4.20 -13.25
CA PHE A 330 -9.33 3.26 -14.24
C PHE A 330 -10.52 2.43 -13.75
N SER A 331 -10.63 2.15 -12.45
CA SER A 331 -11.79 1.42 -11.90
C SER A 331 -13.08 2.21 -12.10
N GLU A 332 -13.08 3.53 -11.89
CA GLU A 332 -14.25 4.37 -12.14
C GLU A 332 -14.63 4.37 -13.61
N TYR A 333 -13.65 4.50 -14.49
CA TYR A 333 -13.87 4.44 -15.95
C TYR A 333 -14.46 3.11 -16.39
N TYR A 334 -13.94 2.00 -15.88
CA TYR A 334 -14.44 0.64 -16.14
C TYR A 334 -15.88 0.46 -15.68
N LEU A 335 -16.23 0.95 -14.47
CA LEU A 335 -17.57 0.79 -13.90
C LEU A 335 -18.67 1.43 -14.74
N LEU A 336 -18.38 2.51 -15.44
CA LEU A 336 -19.33 3.22 -16.30
C LEU A 336 -19.44 2.62 -17.72
N GLY A 337 -18.82 1.44 -17.95
CA GLY A 337 -18.96 0.68 -19.19
C GLY A 337 -18.15 1.22 -20.38
N ALA A 338 -17.32 2.24 -20.15
CA ALA A 338 -16.53 2.85 -21.21
C ALA A 338 -15.27 2.02 -21.58
N ALA A 339 -14.81 1.15 -20.69
CA ALA A 339 -13.57 0.39 -20.87
C ALA A 339 -13.62 -0.70 -21.96
N ALA A 340 -14.81 -1.16 -22.32
CA ALA A 340 -14.98 -2.15 -23.40
C ALA A 340 -14.52 -1.64 -24.79
N THR A 341 -14.32 -0.33 -24.93
CA THR A 341 -14.00 0.32 -26.21
C THR A 341 -12.49 0.58 -26.42
N ILE A 342 -11.64 0.37 -25.42
CA ILE A 342 -10.20 0.70 -25.48
C ILE A 342 -9.39 -0.31 -26.29
N GLY A 343 -9.94 -1.46 -26.65
CA GLY A 343 -9.18 -2.60 -27.16
C GLY A 343 -9.20 -2.88 -28.66
N CYS A 344 -10.09 -2.31 -29.45
CA CYS A 344 -10.34 -2.79 -30.81
C CYS A 344 -10.37 -1.70 -31.89
N LYS A 345 -9.33 -0.86 -31.95
CA LYS A 345 -9.01 -0.21 -33.24
C LYS A 345 -7.60 -0.64 -33.62
N GLU A 346 -7.51 -1.76 -34.32
CA GLU A 346 -6.35 -2.00 -35.19
C GLU A 346 -6.20 -0.80 -36.12
N PRO A 347 -4.97 -0.28 -36.32
CA PRO A 347 -4.74 0.71 -37.36
C PRO A 347 -5.09 0.03 -38.69
N LYS A 348 -6.12 0.52 -39.36
CA LYS A 348 -6.36 0.17 -40.76
C LYS A 348 -5.13 0.61 -41.55
N ASN A 349 -4.32 -0.37 -41.93
CA ASN A 349 -3.30 -0.17 -42.95
C ASN A 349 -3.98 0.38 -44.20
N LYS A 350 -3.59 1.62 -44.56
CA LYS A 350 -3.71 2.12 -45.94
C LYS A 350 -2.31 2.09 -46.54
#